data_cc49bece264adc26485bf0c09df1f583
#
_entry.id   cc49bece264adc26485bf0c09df1f583
#
_cell.length_a   1.000
_cell.length_b   1.000
_cell.length_c   1.000
_cell.angle_alpha   90.00
_cell.angle_beta   90.00
_cell.angle_gamma   90.00
#
_symmetry.space_group_name_H-M   'P 1'
#
loop_
_entity.id
_entity.type
_entity.pdbx_description
1 polymer ?
#
loop_
_entity_poly.entity_id
_entity_poly.type
_entity_poly.pdbx_seq_one_letter_code
_entity_poly.pdbx_strand_id
1 'polypeptide(L)'
;VDNKLVSAGGRVLTCVGIGPSLEDARTHAYAAASRITLRGSHMRRDIAWRAPGATIHSYASTGVNIDEGTRAVSLIKTSVEKTASDLVLRGVGAFGGALDVSFLKKFDHPVLVGSTDGVGTKVELAARTGRIRGTGHDIVNHCVNDVLVQRAYPLFFLDYLASSHIDAEMVAEAVGGMADACAAAGCVAGP
;
A
#
# COMPACT_ATOMS: atom_id res chain seq x y z
N VAL A 1 -34.35 13.60 -12.18
CA VAL A 1 -34.98 14.92 -12.09
C VAL A 1 -35.58 15.18 -13.47
N ASP A 2 -36.88 15.27 -13.56
CA ASP A 2 -37.67 15.66 -14.74
C ASP A 2 -37.41 14.85 -16.04
N ASN A 3 -37.17 13.56 -15.96
CA ASN A 3 -36.94 12.64 -17.10
C ASN A 3 -35.89 13.11 -18.12
N LYS A 4 -34.99 14.02 -17.74
CA LYS A 4 -33.87 14.47 -18.56
C LYS A 4 -32.61 13.66 -18.21
N LEU A 5 -31.93 13.19 -19.25
CA LEU A 5 -30.62 12.54 -19.09
C LEU A 5 -29.62 13.59 -18.59
N VAL A 6 -29.01 13.34 -17.45
CA VAL A 6 -27.98 14.21 -16.84
C VAL A 6 -26.73 13.43 -16.55
N SER A 7 -25.56 14.08 -16.62
CA SER A 7 -24.32 13.48 -16.14
C SER A 7 -24.28 13.44 -14.64
N ALA A 8 -23.87 12.30 -14.05
CA ALA A 8 -23.66 12.13 -12.62
C ALA A 8 -22.28 11.55 -12.37
N GLY A 9 -21.40 12.30 -11.75
CA GLY A 9 -20.04 11.90 -11.41
C GLY A 9 -18.95 12.58 -12.25
N GLY A 10 -17.69 12.40 -11.85
CA GLY A 10 -16.53 13.07 -12.47
C GLY A 10 -16.04 12.40 -13.77
N ARG A 11 -16.36 11.12 -14.01
CA ARG A 11 -16.04 10.39 -15.25
C ARG A 11 -17.32 9.95 -15.93
N VAL A 12 -17.68 10.63 -17.02
CA VAL A 12 -18.98 10.44 -17.69
C VAL A 12 -18.87 9.46 -18.87
N LEU A 13 -17.84 9.58 -19.68
CA LEU A 13 -17.61 8.77 -20.89
C LEU A 13 -16.14 8.44 -21.05
N THR A 14 -15.86 7.28 -21.61
CA THR A 14 -14.53 6.85 -22.05
C THR A 14 -14.58 6.51 -23.52
N CYS A 15 -13.73 7.13 -24.33
CA CYS A 15 -13.55 6.80 -25.73
C CYS A 15 -12.38 5.85 -25.91
N VAL A 16 -12.62 4.74 -26.54
CA VAL A 16 -11.60 3.72 -26.85
C VAL A 16 -11.34 3.72 -28.35
N GLY A 17 -10.07 3.81 -28.73
CA GLY A 17 -9.63 3.65 -30.10
C GLY A 17 -8.93 2.30 -30.28
N ILE A 18 -9.17 1.65 -31.41
CA ILE A 18 -8.51 0.42 -31.81
C ILE A 18 -7.81 0.70 -33.15
N GLY A 19 -6.59 0.20 -33.32
CA GLY A 19 -5.82 0.35 -34.55
C GLY A 19 -4.63 -0.60 -34.58
N PRO A 20 -4.02 -0.79 -35.77
CA PRO A 20 -2.86 -1.66 -35.95
C PRO A 20 -1.60 -1.13 -35.21
N SER A 21 -1.58 0.15 -34.93
CA SER A 21 -0.53 0.80 -34.12
C SER A 21 -1.14 1.59 -32.97
N LEU A 22 -0.31 1.96 -31.99
CA LEU A 22 -0.72 2.83 -30.89
C LEU A 22 -1.10 4.23 -31.40
N GLU A 23 -0.43 4.72 -32.43
CA GLU A 23 -0.73 6.01 -33.05
C GLU A 23 -2.11 6.00 -33.72
N ASP A 24 -2.44 4.93 -34.46
CA ASP A 24 -3.76 4.75 -35.06
C ASP A 24 -4.85 4.63 -33.99
N ALA A 25 -4.62 3.82 -32.95
CA ALA A 25 -5.55 3.66 -31.86
C ALA A 25 -5.81 4.99 -31.13
N ARG A 26 -4.74 5.76 -30.88
CA ARG A 26 -4.83 7.10 -30.28
C ARG A 26 -5.62 8.07 -31.18
N THR A 27 -5.33 8.08 -32.46
CA THR A 27 -6.02 8.92 -33.46
C THR A 27 -7.51 8.61 -33.49
N HIS A 28 -7.88 7.34 -33.53
CA HIS A 28 -9.28 6.90 -33.49
C HIS A 28 -9.98 7.28 -32.18
N ALA A 29 -9.32 7.13 -31.04
CA ALA A 29 -9.89 7.52 -29.74
C ALA A 29 -10.20 9.03 -29.70
N TYR A 30 -9.27 9.87 -30.15
CA TYR A 30 -9.47 11.33 -30.16
C TYR A 30 -10.46 11.77 -31.23
N ALA A 31 -10.53 11.12 -32.38
CA ALA A 31 -11.55 11.37 -33.38
C ALA A 31 -12.96 11.06 -32.85
N ALA A 32 -13.11 9.99 -32.10
CA ALA A 32 -14.38 9.67 -31.43
C ALA A 32 -14.72 10.70 -30.33
N ALA A 33 -13.75 11.03 -29.47
CA ALA A 33 -13.96 11.99 -28.38
C ALA A 33 -14.31 13.40 -28.89
N SER A 34 -13.74 13.85 -30.02
CA SER A 34 -14.03 15.17 -30.61
C SER A 34 -15.45 15.32 -31.13
N ARG A 35 -16.15 14.22 -31.40
CA ARG A 35 -17.56 14.22 -31.83
C ARG A 35 -18.55 14.33 -30.68
N ILE A 36 -18.08 14.23 -29.45
CA ILE A 36 -18.93 14.28 -28.28
C ILE A 36 -18.95 15.71 -27.73
N THR A 37 -20.13 16.32 -27.68
CA THR A 37 -20.34 17.61 -27.06
C THR A 37 -21.08 17.43 -25.73
N LEU A 38 -20.43 17.80 -24.64
CA LEU A 38 -21.01 17.75 -23.30
C LEU A 38 -20.68 19.06 -22.58
N ARG A 39 -21.74 19.80 -22.19
CA ARG A 39 -21.58 21.10 -21.54
C ARG A 39 -20.75 20.98 -20.25
N GLY A 40 -19.71 21.80 -20.14
CA GLY A 40 -18.83 21.80 -18.96
C GLY A 40 -17.85 20.61 -18.87
N SER A 41 -17.78 19.76 -19.91
CA SER A 41 -16.81 18.67 -19.95
C SER A 41 -15.45 19.17 -20.39
N HIS A 42 -14.42 18.44 -19.94
CA HIS A 42 -13.06 18.54 -20.44
C HIS A 42 -12.49 17.15 -20.63
N MET A 43 -11.51 17.01 -21.51
CA MET A 43 -10.78 15.76 -21.73
C MET A 43 -9.27 16.01 -21.75
N ARG A 44 -8.52 15.02 -21.34
CA ARG A 44 -7.05 15.04 -21.49
C ARG A 44 -6.69 14.88 -22.97
N ARG A 45 -5.72 15.67 -23.46
CA ARG A 45 -5.23 15.61 -24.84
C ARG A 45 -3.84 15.00 -24.95
N ASP A 46 -3.29 14.56 -23.83
CA ASP A 46 -1.92 14.05 -23.69
C ASP A 46 -1.86 12.53 -23.47
N ILE A 47 -2.99 11.81 -23.58
CA ILE A 47 -3.01 10.37 -23.38
C ILE A 47 -2.20 9.70 -24.47
N ALA A 48 -1.27 8.83 -24.08
CA ALA A 48 -0.36 8.08 -24.94
C ALA A 48 0.52 8.96 -25.87
N TRP A 49 0.73 10.25 -25.58
CA TRP A 49 1.50 11.14 -26.41
C TRP A 49 3.01 10.82 -26.43
N ARG A 50 3.52 10.17 -25.40
CA ARG A 50 4.93 9.75 -25.29
C ARG A 50 5.20 8.37 -25.89
N ALA A 51 4.19 7.69 -26.40
CA ALA A 51 4.31 6.30 -26.76
C ALA A 51 4.90 6.00 -28.17
N PRO A 52 4.83 6.86 -29.19
CA PRO A 52 5.53 6.60 -30.44
C PRO A 52 7.06 6.66 -30.20
N GLY A 53 7.71 5.49 -30.26
CA GLY A 53 9.17 5.36 -30.06
C GLY A 53 9.67 5.40 -28.61
N ALA A 54 8.82 5.57 -27.62
CA ALA A 54 9.20 5.39 -26.22
C ALA A 54 9.41 3.90 -25.95
N THR A 55 10.54 3.56 -25.35
CA THR A 55 10.74 2.25 -24.73
C THR A 55 9.55 2.04 -23.79
N ILE A 56 8.78 0.96 -24.01
CA ILE A 56 7.70 0.61 -23.08
C ILE A 56 8.39 0.25 -21.77
N HIS A 57 8.42 1.22 -20.85
CA HIS A 57 8.81 0.92 -19.49
C HIS A 57 7.71 0.06 -18.90
N SER A 58 7.96 -1.23 -18.78
CA SER A 58 7.12 -2.10 -17.95
C SER A 58 7.26 -1.65 -16.50
N TYR A 59 6.27 -1.93 -15.67
CA TYR A 59 6.41 -1.71 -14.21
C TYR A 59 7.71 -2.34 -13.69
N ALA A 60 8.08 -3.52 -14.19
CA ALA A 60 9.32 -4.20 -13.83
C ALA A 60 10.57 -3.37 -14.21
N SER A 61 10.60 -2.70 -15.36
CA SER A 61 11.74 -1.87 -15.78
C SER A 61 11.88 -0.57 -14.97
N THR A 62 10.84 -0.17 -14.25
CA THR A 62 10.85 0.99 -13.33
C THR A 62 11.08 0.58 -11.86
N GLY A 63 11.43 -0.68 -11.60
CA GLY A 63 11.68 -1.19 -10.25
C GLY A 63 10.43 -1.77 -9.56
N VAL A 64 9.25 -1.70 -10.20
CA VAL A 64 8.01 -2.25 -9.66
C VAL A 64 7.79 -3.65 -10.25
N ASN A 65 8.15 -4.68 -9.49
CA ASN A 65 7.91 -6.07 -9.86
C ASN A 65 6.70 -6.60 -9.08
N ILE A 66 5.57 -6.79 -9.77
CA ILE A 66 4.31 -7.25 -9.17
C ILE A 66 4.42 -8.69 -8.68
N ASP A 67 5.12 -9.55 -9.43
CA ASP A 67 5.30 -10.96 -9.07
C ASP A 67 6.15 -11.09 -7.81
N GLU A 68 7.21 -10.28 -7.70
CA GLU A 68 8.07 -10.21 -6.52
C GLU A 68 7.32 -9.64 -5.31
N GLY A 69 6.45 -8.65 -5.53
CA GLY A 69 5.54 -8.14 -4.49
C GLY A 69 4.58 -9.22 -3.99
N THR A 70 3.97 -9.99 -4.89
CA THR A 70 3.09 -11.11 -4.55
C THR A 70 3.84 -12.20 -3.78
N ARG A 71 5.08 -12.49 -4.18
CA ARG A 71 5.96 -13.45 -3.51
C ARG A 71 6.32 -12.96 -2.10
N ALA A 72 6.66 -11.69 -1.93
CA ALA A 72 6.92 -11.10 -0.62
C ALA A 72 5.73 -11.27 0.32
N VAL A 73 4.50 -10.92 -0.13
CA VAL A 73 3.27 -11.13 0.66
C VAL A 73 3.09 -12.59 1.07
N SER A 74 3.37 -13.53 0.16
CA SER A 74 3.30 -14.96 0.48
C SER A 74 4.29 -15.37 1.58
N LEU A 75 5.53 -14.84 1.54
CA LEU A 75 6.58 -15.17 2.50
C LEU A 75 6.30 -14.60 3.90
N ILE A 76 5.74 -13.38 4.00
CA ILE A 76 5.47 -12.73 5.28
C ILE A 76 4.25 -13.29 6.00
N LYS A 77 3.30 -13.88 5.28
CA LYS A 77 1.99 -14.31 5.79
C LYS A 77 2.10 -15.10 7.10
N THR A 78 2.89 -16.15 7.12
CA THR A 78 3.04 -17.02 8.31
C THR A 78 3.63 -16.28 9.51
N SER A 79 4.55 -15.32 9.28
CA SER A 79 5.15 -14.54 10.36
C SER A 79 4.16 -13.57 10.97
N VAL A 80 3.38 -12.89 10.15
CA VAL A 80 2.36 -11.94 10.59
C VAL A 80 1.20 -12.66 11.28
N GLU A 81 0.73 -13.78 10.74
CA GLU A 81 -0.35 -14.60 11.34
C GLU A 81 -0.01 -15.09 12.75
N LYS A 82 1.26 -15.26 13.11
CA LYS A 82 1.67 -15.60 14.48
C LYS A 82 1.35 -14.51 15.51
N THR A 83 1.18 -13.28 15.07
CA THR A 83 0.81 -12.15 15.95
C THR A 83 -0.69 -11.95 16.02
N ALA A 84 -1.47 -12.67 15.20
CA ALA A 84 -2.92 -12.53 15.15
C ALA A 84 -3.57 -12.90 16.49
N SER A 85 -4.64 -12.17 16.82
CA SER A 85 -5.50 -12.42 17.97
C SER A 85 -6.96 -12.46 17.50
N ASP A 86 -7.86 -12.86 18.39
CA ASP A 86 -9.31 -12.87 18.13
C ASP A 86 -9.86 -11.47 17.79
N LEU A 87 -9.08 -10.42 18.03
CA LEU A 87 -9.45 -9.06 17.69
C LEU A 87 -9.24 -8.74 16.21
N VAL A 88 -8.47 -9.55 15.46
CA VAL A 88 -8.20 -9.31 14.05
C VAL A 88 -9.38 -9.77 13.20
N LEU A 89 -10.09 -8.83 12.59
CA LEU A 89 -11.24 -9.10 11.72
C LEU A 89 -10.82 -9.32 10.25
N ARG A 90 -9.70 -8.72 9.83
CA ARG A 90 -9.12 -8.87 8.51
C ARG A 90 -7.61 -8.79 8.61
N GLY A 91 -6.94 -9.81 8.13
CA GLY A 91 -5.49 -9.93 8.17
C GLY A 91 -4.81 -9.68 6.83
N VAL A 92 -3.59 -10.20 6.70
CA VAL A 92 -2.69 -10.03 5.55
C VAL A 92 -3.35 -10.37 4.22
N GLY A 93 -3.21 -9.47 3.24
CA GLY A 93 -3.79 -9.60 1.90
C GLY A 93 -5.15 -8.93 1.75
N ALA A 94 -5.75 -8.42 2.82
CA ALA A 94 -6.90 -7.53 2.72
C ALA A 94 -6.46 -6.12 2.27
N PHE A 95 -7.38 -5.35 1.69
CA PHE A 95 -7.09 -3.98 1.25
C PHE A 95 -6.77 -3.01 2.41
N GLY A 96 -7.14 -3.37 3.62
CA GLY A 96 -6.83 -2.66 4.85
C GLY A 96 -7.09 -3.55 6.05
N GLY A 97 -6.29 -3.39 7.09
CA GLY A 97 -6.44 -4.10 8.34
C GLY A 97 -7.71 -3.69 9.09
N ALA A 98 -8.29 -4.61 9.85
CA ALA A 98 -9.42 -4.34 10.70
C ALA A 98 -9.26 -5.03 12.05
N LEU A 99 -9.33 -4.25 13.10
CA LEU A 99 -9.22 -4.72 14.50
C LEU A 99 -10.53 -4.44 15.25
N ASP A 100 -11.05 -5.43 15.96
CA ASP A 100 -12.18 -5.23 16.87
C ASP A 100 -11.72 -4.48 18.13
N VAL A 101 -12.24 -3.30 18.30
CA VAL A 101 -11.97 -2.44 19.46
C VAL A 101 -13.15 -2.38 20.42
N SER A 102 -14.06 -3.35 20.38
CA SER A 102 -15.27 -3.40 21.24
C SER A 102 -14.94 -3.38 22.72
N PHE A 103 -13.75 -3.84 23.13
CA PHE A 103 -13.26 -3.78 24.49
C PHE A 103 -13.12 -2.34 25.03
N LEU A 104 -13.02 -1.34 24.16
CA LEU A 104 -12.94 0.08 24.57
C LEU A 104 -14.24 0.58 25.21
N LYS A 105 -15.38 -0.11 24.99
CA LYS A 105 -16.67 0.22 25.61
C LYS A 105 -16.66 0.17 27.15
N LYS A 106 -15.68 -0.50 27.75
CA LYS A 106 -15.51 -0.56 29.20
C LYS A 106 -14.88 0.69 29.83
N PHE A 107 -14.40 1.62 29.00
CA PHE A 107 -13.77 2.86 29.45
C PHE A 107 -14.74 4.02 29.26
N ASP A 108 -14.82 4.92 30.26
CA ASP A 108 -15.64 6.13 30.17
C ASP A 108 -15.09 7.12 29.11
N HIS A 109 -13.77 7.23 29.06
CA HIS A 109 -13.06 8.10 28.10
C HIS A 109 -11.89 7.35 27.45
N PRO A 110 -12.15 6.49 26.45
CA PRO A 110 -11.07 5.78 25.77
C PRO A 110 -10.22 6.76 24.95
N VAL A 111 -8.89 6.62 25.04
CA VAL A 111 -7.94 7.42 24.26
C VAL A 111 -7.07 6.46 23.46
N LEU A 112 -6.90 6.75 22.18
CA LEU A 112 -5.94 6.07 21.31
C LEU A 112 -4.70 6.93 21.18
N VAL A 113 -3.54 6.32 21.41
CA VAL A 113 -2.22 6.93 21.21
C VAL A 113 -1.60 6.33 19.97
N GLY A 114 -1.15 7.16 19.04
CA GLY A 114 -0.44 6.74 17.83
C GLY A 114 0.99 7.24 17.85
N SER A 115 1.92 6.41 17.39
CA SER A 115 3.31 6.78 17.11
C SER A 115 3.68 6.30 15.72
N THR A 116 4.59 7.01 15.07
CA THR A 116 5.21 6.62 13.80
C THR A 116 6.66 7.08 13.81
N ASP A 117 7.56 6.18 13.45
CA ASP A 117 8.99 6.47 13.41
C ASP A 117 9.65 5.71 12.25
N GLY A 118 10.92 5.99 12.01
CA GLY A 118 11.80 5.31 11.05
C GLY A 118 12.99 4.66 11.75
N VAL A 119 13.53 3.59 11.17
CA VAL A 119 14.71 2.89 11.71
C VAL A 119 15.96 3.78 11.71
N GLY A 120 16.01 4.77 10.78
CA GLY A 120 17.14 5.66 10.64
C GLY A 120 18.31 5.05 9.85
N THR A 121 19.51 5.64 9.99
CA THR A 121 20.68 5.32 9.17
C THR A 121 21.23 3.91 9.32
N LYS A 122 20.89 3.20 10.40
CA LYS A 122 21.31 1.80 10.60
C LYS A 122 20.74 0.83 9.55
N VAL A 123 19.68 1.23 8.81
CA VAL A 123 19.16 0.46 7.66
C VAL A 123 20.25 0.23 6.62
N GLU A 124 21.09 1.23 6.35
CA GLU A 124 22.17 1.10 5.39
C GLU A 124 23.23 0.09 5.86
N LEU A 125 23.56 0.12 7.15
CA LEU A 125 24.47 -0.87 7.73
C LEU A 125 23.88 -2.28 7.67
N ALA A 126 22.59 -2.42 7.98
CA ALA A 126 21.89 -3.69 7.90
C ALA A 126 21.89 -4.25 6.46
N ALA A 127 21.63 -3.41 5.47
CA ALA A 127 21.68 -3.79 4.05
C ALA A 127 23.08 -4.27 3.64
N ARG A 128 24.13 -3.56 4.05
CA ARG A 128 25.53 -3.95 3.76
C ARG A 128 25.98 -5.25 4.44
N THR A 129 25.42 -5.56 5.59
CA THR A 129 25.80 -6.74 6.39
C THR A 129 24.84 -7.91 6.27
N GLY A 130 23.73 -7.77 5.54
CA GLY A 130 22.68 -8.77 5.43
C GLY A 130 21.87 -8.98 6.71
N ARG A 131 21.98 -8.09 7.71
CA ARG A 131 21.30 -8.22 9.02
C ARG A 131 19.97 -7.48 9.06
N ILE A 132 19.11 -7.73 8.08
CA ILE A 132 17.86 -7.00 7.87
C ILE A 132 16.85 -7.26 8.99
N ARG A 133 16.76 -8.48 9.53
CA ARG A 133 15.78 -8.85 10.57
C ARG A 133 15.83 -7.94 11.79
N GLY A 134 17.03 -7.50 12.20
CA GLY A 134 17.21 -6.58 13.32
C GLY A 134 16.52 -5.23 13.12
N THR A 135 16.43 -4.73 11.89
CA THR A 135 15.75 -3.46 11.61
C THR A 135 14.24 -3.54 11.84
N GLY A 136 13.65 -4.73 11.59
CA GLY A 136 12.26 -5.01 11.93
C GLY A 136 11.99 -4.93 13.43
N HIS A 137 12.87 -5.51 14.25
CA HIS A 137 12.78 -5.37 15.71
C HIS A 137 12.91 -3.91 16.15
N ASP A 138 13.84 -3.18 15.55
CA ASP A 138 14.11 -1.80 15.92
C ASP A 138 12.92 -0.89 15.70
N ILE A 139 12.26 -0.96 14.53
CA ILE A 139 11.15 -0.07 14.21
C ILE A 139 9.94 -0.30 15.13
N VAL A 140 9.62 -1.55 15.42
CA VAL A 140 8.54 -1.87 16.37
C VAL A 140 8.87 -1.37 17.77
N ASN A 141 10.09 -1.64 18.25
CA ASN A 141 10.50 -1.23 19.58
C ASN A 141 10.55 0.29 19.74
N HIS A 142 10.92 1.05 18.71
CA HIS A 142 10.83 2.51 18.69
C HIS A 142 9.39 2.96 18.93
N CYS A 143 8.46 2.53 18.11
CA CYS A 143 7.05 2.91 18.23
C CYS A 143 6.42 2.43 19.52
N VAL A 144 6.75 1.22 19.99
CA VAL A 144 6.25 0.67 21.26
C VAL A 144 6.76 1.52 22.44
N ASN A 145 8.02 1.92 22.45
CA ASN A 145 8.58 2.78 23.49
C ASN A 145 7.86 4.13 23.56
N ASP A 146 7.58 4.76 22.41
CA ASP A 146 6.84 6.02 22.33
C ASP A 146 5.42 5.90 22.93
N VAL A 147 4.75 4.80 22.62
CA VAL A 147 3.41 4.49 23.13
C VAL A 147 3.47 4.27 24.66
N LEU A 148 4.48 3.53 25.14
CA LEU A 148 4.66 3.21 26.56
C LEU A 148 4.93 4.45 27.41
N VAL A 149 5.72 5.43 26.93
CA VAL A 149 5.97 6.66 27.70
C VAL A 149 4.71 7.51 27.88
N GLN A 150 3.70 7.31 27.02
CA GLN A 150 2.36 7.88 27.16
C GLN A 150 1.45 7.03 28.07
N ARG A 151 1.97 5.97 28.71
CA ARG A 151 1.21 5.01 29.53
C ARG A 151 0.10 4.28 28.76
N ALA A 152 0.27 4.11 27.46
CA ALA A 152 -0.63 3.34 26.62
C ALA A 152 -0.06 1.94 26.32
N TYR A 153 -0.95 0.97 26.06
CA TYR A 153 -0.56 -0.37 25.64
C TYR A 153 -0.56 -0.46 24.12
N PRO A 154 0.44 -1.12 23.49
CA PRO A 154 0.42 -1.35 22.06
C PRO A 154 -0.72 -2.31 21.69
N LEU A 155 -1.50 -1.93 20.68
CA LEU A 155 -2.61 -2.74 20.18
C LEU A 155 -2.27 -3.40 18.85
N PHE A 156 -1.78 -2.61 17.91
CA PHE A 156 -1.37 -3.08 16.60
C PHE A 156 -0.25 -2.20 16.05
N PHE A 157 0.47 -2.74 15.11
CA PHE A 157 1.54 -2.08 14.38
C PHE A 157 1.23 -2.09 12.88
N LEU A 158 1.29 -0.93 12.24
CA LEU A 158 1.20 -0.79 10.78
C LEU A 158 2.57 -0.43 10.25
N ASP A 159 3.04 -1.17 9.25
CA ASP A 159 4.32 -0.92 8.62
C ASP A 159 4.17 -0.30 7.22
N TYR A 160 5.19 0.43 6.84
CA TYR A 160 5.40 0.89 5.48
C TYR A 160 6.84 0.66 5.07
N LEU A 161 7.05 -0.23 4.11
CA LEU A 161 8.36 -0.58 3.61
C LEU A 161 8.55 -0.02 2.20
N ALA A 162 9.46 0.94 2.05
CA ALA A 162 9.80 1.55 0.77
C ALA A 162 11.16 1.07 0.28
N SER A 163 11.23 0.65 -0.98
CA SER A 163 12.47 0.22 -1.63
C SER A 163 12.49 0.64 -3.09
N SER A 164 13.67 0.90 -3.64
CA SER A 164 13.83 1.14 -5.08
C SER A 164 13.61 -0.12 -5.91
N HIS A 165 13.88 -1.30 -5.33
CA HIS A 165 13.63 -2.60 -5.91
C HIS A 165 13.10 -3.51 -4.80
N ILE A 166 12.06 -4.28 -5.11
CA ILE A 166 11.51 -5.27 -4.18
C ILE A 166 12.40 -6.52 -4.26
N ASP A 167 12.88 -6.95 -3.10
CA ASP A 167 13.50 -8.25 -2.85
C ASP A 167 12.63 -8.95 -1.80
N ALA A 168 11.99 -10.04 -2.19
CA ALA A 168 10.99 -10.71 -1.37
C ALA A 168 11.60 -11.32 -0.10
N GLU A 169 12.82 -11.83 -0.16
CA GLU A 169 13.54 -12.36 1.00
C GLU A 169 13.90 -11.25 1.99
N MET A 170 14.40 -10.13 1.49
CA MET A 170 14.72 -8.97 2.33
C MET A 170 13.47 -8.45 3.04
N VAL A 171 12.34 -8.35 2.32
CA VAL A 171 11.05 -7.99 2.91
C VAL A 171 10.62 -9.00 3.97
N ALA A 172 10.74 -10.30 3.68
CA ALA A 172 10.39 -11.36 4.62
C ALA A 172 11.24 -11.32 5.91
N GLU A 173 12.53 -11.03 5.81
CA GLU A 173 13.41 -10.86 6.97
C GLU A 173 13.02 -9.63 7.80
N ALA A 174 12.78 -8.48 7.17
CA ALA A 174 12.37 -7.27 7.87
C ALA A 174 11.03 -7.47 8.60
N VAL A 175 10.01 -7.94 7.87
CA VAL A 175 8.67 -8.17 8.44
C VAL A 175 8.68 -9.31 9.45
N GLY A 176 9.51 -10.34 9.26
CA GLY A 176 9.73 -11.38 10.25
C GLY A 176 10.24 -10.81 11.59
N GLY A 177 11.19 -9.87 11.54
CA GLY A 177 11.66 -9.15 12.73
C GLY A 177 10.57 -8.27 13.37
N MET A 178 9.76 -7.59 12.54
CA MET A 178 8.61 -6.83 13.05
C MET A 178 7.61 -7.74 13.78
N ALA A 179 7.28 -8.88 13.18
CA ALA A 179 6.34 -9.84 13.77
C ALA A 179 6.85 -10.41 15.10
N ASP A 180 8.14 -10.75 15.18
CA ASP A 180 8.76 -11.21 16.44
C ASP A 180 8.66 -10.14 17.54
N ALA A 181 8.96 -8.87 17.22
CA ALA A 181 8.89 -7.78 18.19
C ALA A 181 7.43 -7.46 18.58
N CYS A 182 6.50 -7.51 17.64
CA CYS A 182 5.07 -7.37 17.93
C CYS A 182 4.57 -8.46 18.86
N ALA A 183 4.92 -9.71 18.60
CA ALA A 183 4.58 -10.84 19.47
C ALA A 183 5.15 -10.66 20.89
N ALA A 184 6.40 -10.21 21.01
CA ALA A 184 7.03 -9.92 22.31
C ALA A 184 6.36 -8.75 23.05
N ALA A 185 5.88 -7.73 22.32
CA ALA A 185 5.16 -6.58 22.87
C ALA A 185 3.66 -6.87 23.13
N GLY A 186 3.13 -8.00 22.70
CA GLY A 186 1.72 -8.35 22.83
C GLY A 186 0.80 -7.54 21.91
N CYS A 187 1.30 -7.09 20.76
CA CYS A 187 0.51 -6.38 19.75
C CYS A 187 0.46 -7.14 18.40
N VAL A 188 -0.50 -6.77 17.57
CA VAL A 188 -0.71 -7.41 16.25
C VAL A 188 0.12 -6.67 15.21
N ALA A 189 0.82 -7.42 14.34
CA ALA A 189 1.46 -6.88 13.16
C ALA A 189 0.49 -6.92 11.97
N GLY A 190 0.25 -5.77 11.30
CA GLY A 190 -0.54 -5.66 10.09
C GLY A 190 -1.96 -6.27 10.20
N PRO A 191 -2.82 -5.78 11.10
CA PRO A 191 -4.19 -6.27 11.21
C PRO A 191 -4.98 -6.00 9.95
#